data_94dccd7052b36f2cec05d7ff73705d31
#
_entry.id   94dccd7052b36f2cec05d7ff73705d31
#
_cell.length_a   1.000
_cell.length_b   1.000
_cell.length_c   1.000
_cell.angle_alpha   90.00
_cell.angle_beta   90.00
_cell.angle_gamma   90.00
#
_symmetry.space_group_name_H-M   'P 1'
#
loop_
_entity.id
_entity.type
_entity.pdbx_description
1 polymer ?
#
loop_
_entity_poly.entity_id
_entity_poly.type
_entity_poly.pdbx_seq_one_letter_code
_entity_poly.pdbx_strand_id
1 'polypeptide(L)'
;PGSLAMATAVLSELPMALTLDATASGTCLIATLLAPSESALATLLLETLPSLPGVRDVRAHMATSALKSGERWNLRALDPEEAARIGGPQPPRARAARALDPEFRVALMAALGHNARTPAAVLARDLGVSEQKIHDAVAVLLHTQQFTLRTDVVNVWSGWPVHIWYFMDVPPRQLSAVASALTTHPEVRYVGTAAGLANLTFNVWLRNLSVLHVLEAKIDSLSQTGAKIRRQIILRTSKRQGHLLDDEGRFTDRYVAPPN
;
A
#
# COMPACT_ATOMS: atom_id res chain seq x y z
N PRO A 1 -7.28 3.79 25.69
CA PRO A 1 -7.55 4.68 24.54
C PRO A 1 -6.35 5.57 24.18
N GLY A 2 -5.62 6.11 25.20
CA GLY A 2 -4.48 6.99 24.94
C GLY A 2 -3.28 6.34 24.26
N SER A 3 -3.06 5.04 24.46
CA SER A 3 -1.89 4.33 23.94
C SER A 3 -1.95 4.11 22.40
N LEU A 4 -3.12 3.78 21.86
CA LEU A 4 -3.25 3.61 20.39
C LEU A 4 -3.07 4.94 19.67
N ALA A 5 -3.67 6.02 20.18
CA ALA A 5 -3.52 7.36 19.61
C ALA A 5 -2.06 7.83 19.64
N MET A 6 -1.35 7.57 20.74
CA MET A 6 0.07 7.92 20.89
C MET A 6 0.93 7.11 19.89
N ALA A 7 0.75 5.80 19.82
CA ALA A 7 1.47 4.97 18.86
C ALA A 7 1.20 5.41 17.40
N THR A 8 -0.07 5.72 17.09
CA THR A 8 -0.44 6.24 15.78
C THR A 8 0.26 7.57 15.49
N ALA A 9 0.28 8.51 16.44
CA ALA A 9 0.93 9.80 16.25
C ALA A 9 2.42 9.65 15.98
N VAL A 10 3.12 8.84 16.79
CA VAL A 10 4.56 8.58 16.59
C VAL A 10 4.83 7.92 15.25
N LEU A 11 4.10 6.84 14.93
CA LEU A 11 4.30 6.12 13.67
C LEU A 11 3.94 6.95 12.44
N SER A 12 3.00 7.90 12.56
CA SER A 12 2.65 8.80 11.46
C SER A 12 3.81 9.67 11.00
N GLU A 13 4.69 10.06 11.92
CA GLU A 13 5.86 10.88 11.61
C GLU A 13 7.06 10.08 11.11
N LEU A 14 7.01 8.73 11.20
CA LEU A 14 8.12 7.91 10.73
C LEU A 14 8.10 7.75 9.21
N PRO A 15 9.20 8.08 8.50
CA PRO A 15 9.34 7.84 7.06
C PRO A 15 9.11 6.37 6.67
N MET A 16 9.58 5.44 7.48
CA MET A 16 9.41 4.00 7.25
C MET A 16 7.97 3.51 7.27
N ALA A 17 7.05 4.22 7.93
CA ALA A 17 5.64 3.85 7.95
C ALA A 17 4.92 4.41 6.71
N LEU A 18 4.62 3.55 5.75
CA LEU A 18 3.89 3.92 4.53
C LEU A 18 2.39 4.06 4.77
N THR A 19 1.81 3.12 5.51
CA THR A 19 0.37 3.06 5.77
C THR A 19 0.12 2.67 7.21
N LEU A 20 -0.86 3.29 7.84
CA LEU A 20 -1.29 3.02 9.21
C LEU A 20 -2.80 2.84 9.26
N ASP A 21 -3.23 1.64 9.63
CA ASP A 21 -4.62 1.20 9.67
C ASP A 21 -5.03 0.82 11.09
N ALA A 22 -5.91 1.58 11.71
CA ALA A 22 -6.48 1.27 13.03
C ALA A 22 -7.65 0.29 12.88
N THR A 23 -7.62 -0.80 13.65
CA THR A 23 -8.60 -1.88 13.54
C THR A 23 -9.82 -1.67 14.45
N ALA A 24 -10.91 -2.37 14.14
CA ALA A 24 -12.15 -2.37 14.92
C ALA A 24 -12.00 -2.92 16.33
N SER A 25 -10.91 -3.62 16.64
CA SER A 25 -10.63 -4.04 18.03
C SER A 25 -10.33 -2.85 18.95
N GLY A 26 -10.00 -1.68 18.40
CA GLY A 26 -9.60 -0.50 19.17
C GLY A 26 -8.24 -0.61 19.89
N THR A 27 -7.55 -1.73 19.72
CA THR A 27 -6.28 -2.04 20.41
C THR A 27 -5.16 -2.48 19.46
N CYS A 28 -5.43 -2.62 18.18
CA CYS A 28 -4.48 -3.07 17.18
C CYS A 28 -4.32 -2.04 16.07
N LEU A 29 -3.07 -1.80 15.67
CA LEU A 29 -2.68 -0.99 14.53
C LEU A 29 -1.94 -1.90 13.52
N ILE A 30 -2.31 -1.84 12.26
CA ILE A 30 -1.57 -2.48 11.18
C ILE A 30 -0.74 -1.41 10.50
N ALA A 31 0.58 -1.62 10.46
CA ALA A 31 1.51 -0.74 9.78
C ALA A 31 2.13 -1.46 8.57
N THR A 32 2.09 -0.83 7.40
CA THR A 32 2.94 -1.23 6.27
C THR A 32 4.23 -0.44 6.35
N LEU A 33 5.35 -1.13 6.49
CA LEU A 33 6.66 -0.53 6.67
C LEU A 33 7.55 -0.75 5.44
N LEU A 34 8.36 0.26 5.14
CA LEU A 34 9.46 0.18 4.20
C LEU A 34 10.72 0.64 4.92
N ALA A 35 11.69 -0.25 5.07
CA ALA A 35 12.95 0.07 5.73
C ALA A 35 14.08 0.17 4.70
N PRO A 36 15.01 1.13 4.84
CA PRO A 36 16.12 1.29 3.91
C PRO A 36 17.18 0.20 4.08
N SER A 37 17.18 -0.51 5.22
CA SER A 37 18.09 -1.62 5.51
C SER A 37 17.51 -2.55 6.56
N GLU A 38 18.07 -3.78 6.65
CA GLU A 38 17.73 -4.74 7.71
C GLU A 38 18.05 -4.20 9.10
N SER A 39 19.17 -3.47 9.25
CA SER A 39 19.54 -2.84 10.52
C SER A 39 18.52 -1.79 10.96
N ALA A 40 18.06 -0.92 10.04
CA ALA A 40 17.02 0.06 10.35
C ALA A 40 15.70 -0.61 10.74
N LEU A 41 15.34 -1.72 10.08
CA LEU A 41 14.17 -2.51 10.44
C LEU A 41 14.33 -3.17 11.79
N ALA A 42 15.49 -3.74 12.09
CA ALA A 42 15.77 -4.37 13.38
C ALA A 42 15.66 -3.34 14.52
N THR A 43 16.26 -2.18 14.38
CA THR A 43 16.14 -1.07 15.38
C THR A 43 14.68 -0.67 15.56
N LEU A 44 13.92 -0.53 14.47
CA LEU A 44 12.50 -0.20 14.58
C LEU A 44 11.70 -1.26 15.33
N LEU A 45 11.85 -2.53 14.94
CA LEU A 45 11.02 -3.62 15.49
C LEU A 45 11.44 -4.06 16.89
N LEU A 46 12.74 -4.05 17.20
CA LEU A 46 13.29 -4.62 18.44
C LEU A 46 13.50 -3.58 19.54
N GLU A 47 13.69 -2.31 19.15
CA GLU A 47 14.02 -1.25 20.10
C GLU A 47 12.94 -0.16 20.12
N THR A 48 12.61 0.43 18.96
CA THR A 48 11.72 1.59 18.90
C THR A 48 10.28 1.24 19.22
N LEU A 49 9.68 0.27 18.51
CA LEU A 49 8.28 -0.08 18.71
C LEU A 49 7.99 -0.62 20.12
N PRO A 50 8.81 -1.54 20.69
CA PRO A 50 8.57 -2.02 22.05
C PRO A 50 8.71 -0.93 23.14
N SER A 51 9.50 0.12 22.86
CA SER A 51 9.68 1.23 23.80
C SER A 51 8.51 2.23 23.83
N LEU A 52 7.62 2.18 22.83
CA LEU A 52 6.48 3.09 22.76
C LEU A 52 5.47 2.78 23.88
N PRO A 53 5.01 3.79 24.63
CA PRO A 53 4.02 3.59 25.67
C PRO A 53 2.74 2.95 25.14
N GLY A 54 2.34 1.83 25.76
CA GLY A 54 1.12 1.10 25.42
C GLY A 54 1.25 0.09 24.29
N VAL A 55 2.41 -0.04 23.64
CA VAL A 55 2.70 -1.16 22.75
C VAL A 55 3.03 -2.37 23.59
N ARG A 56 2.23 -3.44 23.46
CA ARG A 56 2.37 -4.69 24.25
C ARG A 56 2.93 -5.83 23.44
N ASP A 57 2.64 -5.85 22.15
CA ASP A 57 3.02 -6.94 21.24
C ASP A 57 3.25 -6.37 19.84
N VAL A 58 4.33 -6.79 19.19
CA VAL A 58 4.69 -6.43 17.82
C VAL A 58 4.81 -7.72 17.02
N ARG A 59 3.99 -7.85 15.98
CA ARG A 59 4.00 -9.01 15.07
C ARG A 59 4.38 -8.56 13.68
N ALA A 60 5.57 -8.94 13.26
CA ALA A 60 6.06 -8.62 11.95
C ALA A 60 5.76 -9.74 10.94
N HIS A 61 5.42 -9.34 9.73
CA HIS A 61 5.30 -10.19 8.55
C HIS A 61 6.19 -9.61 7.46
N MET A 62 7.30 -10.26 7.20
CA MET A 62 8.26 -9.82 6.18
C MET A 62 7.71 -10.15 4.80
N ALA A 63 7.38 -9.13 4.01
CA ALA A 63 6.88 -9.34 2.65
C ALA A 63 7.96 -10.02 1.78
N THR A 64 7.61 -11.13 1.16
CA THR A 64 8.51 -11.86 0.24
C THR A 64 8.17 -11.62 -1.22
N SER A 65 6.90 -11.34 -1.51
CA SER A 65 6.44 -11.01 -2.87
C SER A 65 5.11 -10.26 -2.80
N ALA A 66 4.89 -9.34 -3.74
CA ALA A 66 3.60 -8.71 -3.98
C ALA A 66 3.05 -9.20 -5.34
N LEU A 67 1.97 -9.98 -5.31
CA LEU A 67 1.35 -10.53 -6.52
C LEU A 67 0.31 -9.58 -7.12
N LYS A 68 -0.36 -8.82 -6.27
CA LYS A 68 -1.31 -7.78 -6.65
C LYS A 68 -1.15 -6.59 -5.72
N SER A 69 -1.13 -5.41 -6.27
CA SER A 69 -1.08 -4.16 -5.51
C SER A 69 -2.14 -3.16 -5.99
N GLY A 70 -2.33 -2.10 -5.21
CA GLY A 70 -3.49 -1.22 -5.35
C GLY A 70 -3.59 -0.47 -6.69
N GLU A 71 -2.50 -0.35 -7.46
CA GLU A 71 -2.51 0.25 -8.80
C GLU A 71 -3.26 -0.59 -9.84
N ARG A 72 -3.38 -1.90 -9.60
CA ARG A 72 -4.14 -2.83 -10.46
C ARG A 72 -5.59 -2.96 -10.08
N TRP A 73 -6.02 -2.32 -9.00
CA TRP A 73 -7.39 -2.35 -8.56
C TRP A 73 -8.14 -1.10 -9.06
N ASN A 74 -9.38 -1.27 -9.49
CA ASN A 74 -10.24 -0.18 -9.94
C ASN A 74 -11.57 -0.17 -9.20
N LEU A 75 -12.23 0.99 -9.18
CA LEU A 75 -13.50 1.21 -8.49
C LEU A 75 -14.69 0.48 -9.13
N ARG A 76 -14.55 0.02 -10.40
CA ARG A 76 -15.65 -0.55 -11.19
C ARG A 76 -16.87 0.35 -11.23
N ALA A 77 -16.61 1.64 -11.40
CA ALA A 77 -17.63 2.66 -11.59
C ALA A 77 -18.18 2.65 -13.02
N LEU A 78 -17.41 2.08 -13.95
CA LEU A 78 -17.75 1.93 -15.37
C LEU A 78 -18.09 0.48 -15.67
N ASP A 79 -19.03 0.28 -16.58
CA ASP A 79 -19.25 -1.05 -17.13
C ASP A 79 -18.10 -1.51 -18.06
N PRO A 80 -18.03 -2.80 -18.46
CA PRO A 80 -16.94 -3.30 -19.27
C PRO A 80 -16.82 -2.62 -20.65
N GLU A 81 -17.94 -2.19 -21.26
CA GLU A 81 -17.93 -1.52 -22.56
C GLU A 81 -17.43 -0.08 -22.42
N GLU A 82 -17.85 0.62 -21.40
CA GLU A 82 -17.35 1.96 -21.08
C GLU A 82 -15.85 1.92 -20.75
N ALA A 83 -15.41 0.96 -19.93
CA ALA A 83 -14.01 0.78 -19.58
C ALA A 83 -13.13 0.47 -20.80
N ALA A 84 -13.63 -0.31 -21.75
CA ALA A 84 -12.93 -0.62 -23.01
C ALA A 84 -12.73 0.59 -23.92
N ARG A 85 -13.61 1.60 -23.83
CA ARG A 85 -13.47 2.87 -24.60
C ARG A 85 -12.38 3.78 -24.03
N ILE A 86 -12.04 3.62 -22.75
CA ILE A 86 -10.93 4.35 -22.13
C ILE A 86 -9.65 3.60 -22.49
N GLY A 87 -8.88 4.15 -23.40
CA GLY A 87 -7.58 3.56 -23.75
C GLY A 87 -6.72 3.38 -22.50
N GLY A 88 -6.00 2.25 -22.42
CA GLY A 88 -5.03 2.04 -21.35
C GLY A 88 -3.95 3.14 -21.33
N PRO A 89 -3.26 3.33 -20.21
CA PRO A 89 -2.16 4.28 -20.12
C PRO A 89 -1.13 3.95 -21.18
N GLN A 90 -0.80 4.93 -22.04
CA GLN A 90 0.25 4.75 -23.03
C GLN A 90 1.60 4.70 -22.28
N PRO A 91 2.40 3.64 -22.49
CA PRO A 91 3.73 3.62 -21.90
C PRO A 91 4.53 4.79 -22.46
N PRO A 92 5.34 5.46 -21.60
CA PRO A 92 6.22 6.50 -22.08
C PRO A 92 7.14 5.91 -23.16
N ARG A 93 7.47 6.72 -24.18
CA ARG A 93 8.38 6.29 -25.25
C ARG A 93 9.68 5.81 -24.65
N ALA A 94 10.09 4.58 -24.95
CA ALA A 94 11.37 4.06 -24.53
C ALA A 94 12.48 4.95 -25.11
N ARG A 95 13.14 5.72 -24.26
CA ARG A 95 14.41 6.37 -24.57
C ARG A 95 15.53 5.56 -23.97
N ALA A 96 16.71 5.59 -24.59
CA ALA A 96 17.88 4.94 -24.06
C ALA A 96 18.05 5.32 -22.59
N ALA A 97 17.94 4.34 -21.69
CA ALA A 97 18.02 4.55 -20.25
C ALA A 97 19.42 5.08 -19.90
N ARG A 98 19.58 6.39 -19.79
CA ARG A 98 20.74 6.94 -19.12
C ARG A 98 20.52 6.79 -17.63
N ALA A 99 21.55 6.34 -16.92
CA ALA A 99 21.53 6.30 -15.48
C ALA A 99 21.21 7.72 -14.95
N LEU A 100 20.16 7.81 -14.13
CA LEU A 100 19.83 9.05 -13.47
C LEU A 100 20.82 9.28 -12.33
N ASP A 101 21.21 10.53 -12.17
CA ASP A 101 21.95 10.94 -10.99
C ASP A 101 21.19 10.53 -9.71
N PRO A 102 21.83 9.87 -8.73
CA PRO A 102 21.16 9.35 -7.55
C PRO A 102 20.42 10.43 -6.74
N GLU A 103 21.04 11.58 -6.52
CA GLU A 103 20.43 12.67 -5.74
C GLU A 103 19.22 13.27 -6.47
N PHE A 104 19.35 13.50 -7.77
CA PHE A 104 18.24 13.97 -8.60
C PHE A 104 17.08 12.95 -8.62
N ARG A 105 17.39 11.67 -8.75
CA ARG A 105 16.38 10.60 -8.71
C ARG A 105 15.59 10.62 -7.41
N VAL A 106 16.28 10.71 -6.28
CA VAL A 106 15.68 10.77 -4.94
C VAL A 106 14.78 11.99 -4.80
N ALA A 107 15.27 13.17 -5.16
CA ALA A 107 14.50 14.42 -5.10
C ALA A 107 13.25 14.37 -6.00
N LEU A 108 13.38 13.85 -7.22
CA LEU A 108 12.26 13.68 -8.14
C LEU A 108 11.23 12.69 -7.62
N MET A 109 11.66 11.56 -7.07
CA MET A 109 10.76 10.54 -6.49
C MET A 109 10.01 11.10 -5.27
N ALA A 110 10.67 11.88 -4.42
CA ALA A 110 10.03 12.52 -3.27
C ALA A 110 8.98 13.55 -3.72
N ALA A 111 9.29 14.37 -4.71
CA ALA A 111 8.36 15.37 -5.26
C ALA A 111 7.13 14.70 -5.92
N LEU A 112 7.33 13.64 -6.71
CA LEU A 112 6.25 12.86 -7.33
C LEU A 112 5.46 12.07 -6.30
N GLY A 113 6.09 11.59 -5.24
CA GLY A 113 5.43 10.92 -4.11
C GLY A 113 4.47 11.85 -3.39
N HIS A 114 4.86 13.11 -3.21
CA HIS A 114 3.98 14.13 -2.63
C HIS A 114 2.79 14.43 -3.56
N ASN A 115 3.06 14.69 -4.85
CA ASN A 115 1.99 14.90 -5.84
C ASN A 115 2.45 14.50 -7.25
N ALA A 116 2.04 13.32 -7.68
CA ALA A 116 2.38 12.80 -9.01
C ALA A 116 1.74 13.58 -10.19
N ARG A 117 0.84 14.52 -9.91
CA ARG A 117 0.21 15.42 -10.91
C ARG A 117 0.89 16.77 -11.01
N THR A 118 1.98 16.99 -10.29
CA THR A 118 2.75 18.23 -10.38
C THR A 118 3.24 18.42 -11.83
N PRO A 119 2.96 19.57 -12.46
CA PRO A 119 3.41 19.84 -13.83
C PRO A 119 4.94 19.76 -13.96
N ALA A 120 5.42 19.24 -15.09
CA ALA A 120 6.87 19.12 -15.34
C ALA A 120 7.61 20.45 -15.24
N ALA A 121 6.99 21.55 -15.66
CA ALA A 121 7.56 22.91 -15.51
C ALA A 121 7.80 23.30 -14.05
N VAL A 122 6.89 22.93 -13.15
CA VAL A 122 7.04 23.19 -11.70
C VAL A 122 8.17 22.33 -11.13
N LEU A 123 8.17 21.02 -11.43
CA LEU A 123 9.25 20.11 -11.00
C LEU A 123 10.61 20.56 -11.53
N ALA A 124 10.68 21.02 -12.78
CA ALA A 124 11.91 21.51 -13.41
C ALA A 124 12.47 22.73 -12.67
N ARG A 125 11.60 23.69 -12.36
CA ARG A 125 11.97 24.89 -11.59
C ARG A 125 12.46 24.52 -10.20
N ASP A 126 11.70 23.69 -9.49
CA ASP A 126 11.96 23.36 -8.08
C ASP A 126 13.22 22.49 -7.91
N LEU A 127 13.54 21.65 -8.92
CA LEU A 127 14.73 20.80 -8.94
C LEU A 127 15.92 21.39 -9.72
N GLY A 128 15.79 22.61 -10.28
CA GLY A 128 16.87 23.30 -10.97
C GLY A 128 17.32 22.62 -12.28
N VAL A 129 16.38 21.97 -13.01
CA VAL A 129 16.65 21.24 -14.25
C VAL A 129 15.71 21.68 -15.38
N SER A 130 15.94 21.20 -16.60
CA SER A 130 15.00 21.44 -17.72
C SER A 130 13.76 20.52 -17.64
N GLU A 131 12.62 20.99 -18.17
CA GLU A 131 11.40 20.17 -18.29
C GLU A 131 11.65 18.87 -19.08
N GLN A 132 12.49 18.94 -20.11
CA GLN A 132 12.85 17.78 -20.90
C GLN A 132 13.55 16.72 -20.03
N LYS A 133 14.43 17.16 -19.11
CA LYS A 133 15.09 16.22 -18.16
C LYS A 133 14.08 15.56 -17.21
N ILE A 134 13.05 16.30 -16.77
CA ILE A 134 11.95 15.73 -15.97
C ILE A 134 11.19 14.66 -16.77
N HIS A 135 10.76 14.99 -17.98
CA HIS A 135 10.04 14.03 -18.84
C HIS A 135 10.86 12.76 -19.11
N ASP A 136 12.13 12.92 -19.44
CA ASP A 136 13.03 11.79 -19.72
C ASP A 136 13.26 10.94 -18.45
N ALA A 137 13.43 11.58 -17.30
CA ALA A 137 13.61 10.88 -16.03
C ALA A 137 12.37 10.11 -15.61
N VAL A 138 11.17 10.71 -15.69
CA VAL A 138 9.90 10.03 -15.40
C VAL A 138 9.70 8.85 -16.34
N ALA A 139 10.01 9.00 -17.63
CA ALA A 139 9.91 7.91 -18.61
C ALA A 139 10.84 6.74 -18.27
N VAL A 140 12.11 7.03 -17.86
CA VAL A 140 13.07 6.01 -17.42
C VAL A 140 12.57 5.29 -16.19
N LEU A 141 12.13 6.02 -15.16
CA LEU A 141 11.68 5.45 -13.89
C LEU A 141 10.43 4.55 -14.06
N LEU A 142 9.48 4.95 -14.90
CA LEU A 142 8.30 4.13 -15.23
C LEU A 142 8.69 2.89 -16.05
N HIS A 143 9.55 3.05 -17.04
CA HIS A 143 9.99 1.94 -17.92
C HIS A 143 10.79 0.90 -17.14
N THR A 144 11.64 1.33 -16.21
CA THR A 144 12.45 0.47 -15.34
C THR A 144 11.68 -0.05 -14.12
N GLN A 145 10.39 0.28 -14.01
CA GLN A 145 9.51 -0.13 -12.89
C GLN A 145 10.06 0.27 -11.51
N GLN A 146 10.84 1.36 -11.43
CA GLN A 146 11.35 1.87 -10.17
C GLN A 146 10.27 2.55 -9.33
N PHE A 147 9.19 3.02 -9.97
CA PHE A 147 7.94 3.40 -9.31
C PHE A 147 6.73 3.14 -10.18
N THR A 148 5.56 3.15 -9.57
CA THR A 148 4.26 3.06 -10.24
C THR A 148 3.39 4.24 -9.82
N LEU A 149 2.64 4.78 -10.77
CA LEU A 149 1.64 5.81 -10.51
C LEU A 149 0.30 5.17 -10.18
N ARG A 150 -0.35 5.65 -9.14
CA ARG A 150 -1.70 5.21 -8.79
C ARG A 150 -2.55 6.39 -8.33
N THR A 151 -3.85 6.26 -8.45
CA THR A 151 -4.81 7.18 -7.85
C THR A 151 -5.36 6.54 -6.58
N ASP A 152 -5.13 7.17 -5.44
CA ASP A 152 -5.79 6.79 -4.20
C ASP A 152 -7.09 7.57 -4.04
N VAL A 153 -8.11 6.88 -3.55
CA VAL A 153 -9.43 7.45 -3.27
C VAL A 153 -9.79 7.21 -1.81
N VAL A 154 -10.55 8.11 -1.26
CA VAL A 154 -11.12 7.94 0.09
C VAL A 154 -12.14 6.81 0.05
N ASN A 155 -11.87 5.71 0.74
CA ASN A 155 -12.70 4.50 0.65
C ASN A 155 -14.16 4.72 1.07
N VAL A 156 -14.43 5.49 2.12
CA VAL A 156 -15.79 5.81 2.59
C VAL A 156 -16.65 6.49 1.52
N TRP A 157 -16.04 7.29 0.62
CA TRP A 157 -16.73 8.00 -0.45
C TRP A 157 -16.69 7.28 -1.80
N SER A 158 -15.94 6.19 -1.87
CA SER A 158 -15.69 5.46 -3.14
C SER A 158 -16.78 4.45 -3.51
N GLY A 159 -17.78 4.25 -2.65
CA GLY A 159 -18.72 3.13 -2.77
C GLY A 159 -18.19 1.80 -2.24
N TRP A 160 -16.98 1.79 -1.67
CA TRP A 160 -16.31 0.63 -1.09
C TRP A 160 -15.85 0.93 0.36
N PRO A 161 -16.76 1.24 1.29
CA PRO A 161 -16.39 1.79 2.59
C PRO A 161 -15.75 0.78 3.54
N VAL A 162 -15.95 -0.52 3.32
CA VAL A 162 -15.45 -1.56 4.22
C VAL A 162 -14.06 -2.00 3.79
N HIS A 163 -13.08 -1.83 4.65
CA HIS A 163 -11.70 -2.25 4.44
C HIS A 163 -11.34 -3.35 5.44
N ILE A 164 -10.83 -4.48 4.97
CA ILE A 164 -10.47 -5.64 5.80
C ILE A 164 -9.10 -6.14 5.38
N TRP A 165 -8.23 -6.35 6.36
CA TRP A 165 -6.99 -7.10 6.22
C TRP A 165 -7.19 -8.55 6.61
N TYR A 166 -6.60 -9.45 5.84
CA TYR A 166 -6.53 -10.88 6.09
C TYR A 166 -5.10 -11.34 6.23
N PHE A 167 -4.88 -12.22 7.21
CA PHE A 167 -3.63 -12.90 7.48
C PHE A 167 -3.93 -14.39 7.47
N MET A 168 -3.39 -15.10 6.48
CA MET A 168 -3.61 -16.53 6.31
C MET A 168 -2.32 -17.31 6.52
N ASP A 169 -2.46 -18.46 7.18
CA ASP A 169 -1.43 -19.49 7.22
C ASP A 169 -1.89 -20.64 6.31
N VAL A 170 -1.30 -20.68 5.11
CA VAL A 170 -1.65 -21.60 4.02
C VAL A 170 -0.59 -22.69 3.94
N PRO A 171 -0.97 -23.99 3.80
CA PRO A 171 0.02 -25.04 3.55
C PRO A 171 0.95 -24.66 2.39
N PRO A 172 2.30 -24.80 2.53
CA PRO A 172 3.26 -24.30 1.53
C PRO A 172 3.00 -24.80 0.10
N ARG A 173 2.52 -26.03 -0.04
CA ARG A 173 2.19 -26.64 -1.36
C ARG A 173 1.03 -25.93 -2.08
N GLN A 174 0.15 -25.24 -1.34
CA GLN A 174 -1.03 -24.57 -1.86
C GLN A 174 -0.83 -23.05 -1.98
N LEU A 175 0.23 -22.50 -1.36
CA LEU A 175 0.43 -21.07 -1.23
C LEU A 175 0.37 -20.32 -2.57
N SER A 176 1.09 -20.80 -3.57
CA SER A 176 1.12 -20.17 -4.89
C SER A 176 -0.26 -20.20 -5.58
N ALA A 177 -0.96 -21.33 -5.51
CA ALA A 177 -2.29 -21.46 -6.13
C ALA A 177 -3.32 -20.58 -5.44
N VAL A 178 -3.38 -20.57 -4.11
CA VAL A 178 -4.29 -19.73 -3.32
C VAL A 178 -3.99 -18.25 -3.55
N ALA A 179 -2.72 -17.86 -3.49
CA ALA A 179 -2.31 -16.47 -3.72
C ALA A 179 -2.69 -16.00 -5.13
N SER A 180 -2.45 -16.81 -6.16
CA SER A 180 -2.82 -16.52 -7.55
C SER A 180 -4.33 -16.38 -7.71
N ALA A 181 -5.12 -17.32 -7.16
CA ALA A 181 -6.58 -17.27 -7.21
C ALA A 181 -7.13 -16.00 -6.54
N LEU A 182 -6.58 -15.57 -5.41
CA LEU A 182 -6.98 -14.32 -4.74
C LEU A 182 -6.77 -13.09 -5.63
N THR A 183 -5.77 -13.08 -6.52
CA THR A 183 -5.54 -11.91 -7.39
C THR A 183 -6.68 -11.66 -8.37
N THR A 184 -7.46 -12.69 -8.72
CA THR A 184 -8.58 -12.59 -9.66
C THR A 184 -9.86 -12.04 -9.02
N HIS A 185 -9.94 -12.08 -7.68
CA HIS A 185 -11.12 -11.57 -6.97
C HIS A 185 -11.21 -10.05 -7.05
N PRO A 186 -12.40 -9.54 -7.41
CA PRO A 186 -12.63 -8.12 -7.62
C PRO A 186 -12.50 -7.26 -6.37
N GLU A 187 -12.86 -7.79 -5.23
CA GLU A 187 -12.80 -7.12 -3.95
C GLU A 187 -11.37 -7.02 -3.42
N VAL A 188 -10.47 -7.89 -3.90
CA VAL A 188 -9.10 -7.98 -3.42
C VAL A 188 -8.25 -6.88 -4.06
N ARG A 189 -7.70 -6.00 -3.24
CA ARG A 189 -6.81 -4.89 -3.66
C ARG A 189 -5.33 -5.22 -3.59
N TYR A 190 -4.95 -6.02 -2.62
CA TYR A 190 -3.56 -6.42 -2.39
C TYR A 190 -3.50 -7.90 -2.08
N VAL A 191 -2.50 -8.57 -2.61
CA VAL A 191 -2.11 -9.94 -2.26
C VAL A 191 -0.60 -9.99 -2.19
N GLY A 192 -0.07 -10.44 -1.07
CA GLY A 192 1.37 -10.64 -0.88
C GLY A 192 1.68 -11.87 -0.07
N THR A 193 2.76 -12.56 -0.43
CA THR A 193 3.34 -13.60 0.41
C THR A 193 4.27 -13.01 1.45
N ALA A 194 4.38 -13.65 2.59
CA ALA A 194 5.17 -13.16 3.71
C ALA A 194 5.85 -14.29 4.47
N ALA A 195 6.91 -13.95 5.18
CA ALA A 195 7.52 -14.78 6.22
C ALA A 195 7.11 -14.23 7.60
N GLY A 196 6.49 -15.06 8.43
CA GLY A 196 5.97 -14.69 9.74
C GLY A 196 4.91 -15.67 10.22
N LEU A 197 4.04 -15.24 11.16
CA LEU A 197 2.92 -16.04 11.67
C LEU A 197 1.82 -16.28 10.61
N ALA A 198 1.83 -15.54 9.54
CA ALA A 198 1.04 -15.78 8.35
C ALA A 198 1.98 -15.73 7.14
N ASN A 199 1.78 -16.63 6.18
CA ASN A 199 2.59 -16.68 4.96
C ASN A 199 1.87 -16.05 3.76
N LEU A 200 0.63 -15.64 3.92
CA LEU A 200 -0.18 -14.94 2.93
C LEU A 200 -0.94 -13.80 3.59
N THR A 201 -0.77 -12.60 3.05
CA THR A 201 -1.49 -11.41 3.49
C THR A 201 -2.23 -10.79 2.31
N PHE A 202 -3.45 -10.36 2.53
CA PHE A 202 -4.20 -9.65 1.50
C PHE A 202 -5.20 -8.69 2.13
N ASN A 203 -5.62 -7.69 1.38
CA ASN A 203 -6.71 -6.83 1.81
C ASN A 203 -7.81 -6.72 0.77
N VAL A 204 -9.01 -6.50 1.26
CA VAL A 204 -10.22 -6.36 0.47
C VAL A 204 -10.94 -5.07 0.80
N TRP A 205 -11.62 -4.53 -0.21
CA TRP A 205 -12.64 -3.51 -0.02
C TRP A 205 -13.99 -4.06 -0.41
N LEU A 206 -15.00 -3.83 0.44
CA LEU A 206 -16.37 -4.31 0.21
C LEU A 206 -17.34 -3.12 0.20
N ARG A 207 -18.44 -3.29 -0.50
CA ARG A 207 -19.53 -2.31 -0.53
C ARG A 207 -20.31 -2.26 0.78
N ASN A 208 -20.40 -3.40 1.47
CA ASN A 208 -21.02 -3.54 2.79
C ASN A 208 -20.54 -4.82 3.48
N LEU A 209 -20.78 -4.93 4.78
CA LEU A 209 -20.40 -6.12 5.57
C LEU A 209 -21.28 -7.35 5.31
N SER A 210 -22.47 -7.20 4.73
CA SER A 210 -23.37 -8.35 4.52
C SER A 210 -22.81 -9.38 3.54
N VAL A 211 -21.91 -8.97 2.63
CA VAL A 211 -21.28 -9.89 1.66
C VAL A 211 -20.04 -10.60 2.22
N LEU A 212 -19.65 -10.29 3.45
CA LEU A 212 -18.41 -10.81 4.05
C LEU A 212 -18.38 -12.33 4.10
N HIS A 213 -19.45 -12.95 4.58
CA HIS A 213 -19.52 -14.42 4.71
C HIS A 213 -19.48 -15.12 3.34
N VAL A 214 -20.03 -14.52 2.29
CA VAL A 214 -19.98 -15.07 0.93
C VAL A 214 -18.55 -15.01 0.40
N LEU A 215 -17.85 -13.90 0.64
CA LEU A 215 -16.44 -13.78 0.27
C LEU A 215 -15.57 -14.80 1.03
N GLU A 216 -15.78 -14.93 2.35
CA GLU A 216 -15.01 -15.87 3.17
C GLU A 216 -15.27 -17.34 2.77
N ALA A 217 -16.51 -17.71 2.42
CA ALA A 217 -16.79 -19.03 1.89
C ALA A 217 -16.05 -19.30 0.56
N LYS A 218 -15.95 -18.30 -0.31
CA LYS A 218 -15.15 -18.42 -1.53
C LYS A 218 -13.65 -18.55 -1.23
N ILE A 219 -13.13 -17.77 -0.29
CA ILE A 219 -11.72 -17.83 0.11
C ILE A 219 -11.41 -19.21 0.74
N ASP A 220 -12.30 -19.72 1.60
CA ASP A 220 -12.14 -21.03 2.23
C ASP A 220 -12.11 -22.15 1.18
N SER A 221 -12.94 -22.06 0.15
CA SER A 221 -12.95 -23.03 -0.95
C SER A 221 -11.67 -23.06 -1.79
N LEU A 222 -10.84 -22.01 -1.74
CA LEU A 222 -9.54 -21.98 -2.42
C LEU A 222 -8.48 -22.81 -1.70
N SER A 223 -8.62 -23.02 -0.39
CA SER A 223 -7.71 -23.84 0.39
C SER A 223 -8.33 -25.21 0.62
N GLN A 224 -7.73 -26.27 0.09
CA GLN A 224 -8.26 -27.64 0.20
C GLN A 224 -8.25 -28.20 1.63
N THR A 225 -7.53 -27.62 2.57
CA THR A 225 -7.46 -28.07 3.97
C THR A 225 -7.04 -26.95 4.90
N GLY A 226 -7.96 -26.50 5.78
CA GLY A 226 -7.64 -25.96 7.09
C GLY A 226 -6.71 -24.75 7.17
N ALA A 227 -6.69 -23.86 6.18
CA ALA A 227 -5.97 -22.62 6.31
C ALA A 227 -6.49 -21.80 7.50
N LYS A 228 -5.60 -21.35 8.36
CA LYS A 228 -6.00 -20.47 9.46
C LYS A 228 -6.13 -19.05 8.95
N ILE A 229 -7.33 -18.51 9.00
CA ILE A 229 -7.64 -17.16 8.53
C ILE A 229 -7.88 -16.26 9.73
N ARG A 230 -7.14 -15.16 9.81
CA ARG A 230 -7.39 -14.07 10.74
C ARG A 230 -7.73 -12.82 9.95
N ARG A 231 -8.82 -12.15 10.34
CA ARG A 231 -9.24 -10.89 9.71
C ARG A 231 -9.17 -9.73 10.70
N GLN A 232 -8.95 -8.55 10.16
CA GLN A 232 -8.97 -7.28 10.89
C GLN A 232 -9.76 -6.26 10.08
N ILE A 233 -10.90 -5.83 10.60
CA ILE A 233 -11.68 -4.75 9.99
C ILE A 233 -11.00 -3.44 10.34
N ILE A 234 -10.78 -2.60 9.34
CA ILE A 234 -10.16 -1.29 9.49
C ILE A 234 -11.25 -0.24 9.65
N LEU A 235 -11.17 0.53 10.73
CA LEU A 235 -12.09 1.64 10.97
C LEU A 235 -11.50 2.99 10.56
N ARG A 236 -10.18 3.15 10.62
CA ARG A 236 -9.51 4.40 10.28
C ARG A 236 -8.14 4.10 9.67
N THR A 237 -7.84 4.79 8.58
CA THR A 237 -6.49 4.89 8.03
C THR A 237 -5.97 6.29 8.30
N SER A 238 -4.92 6.43 9.09
CA SER A 238 -4.33 7.73 9.46
C SER A 238 -3.16 8.14 8.58
N LYS A 239 -2.54 7.18 7.88
CA LYS A 239 -1.48 7.44 6.90
C LYS A 239 -1.62 6.50 5.71
N ARG A 240 -1.43 7.00 4.49
CA ARG A 240 -1.44 6.18 3.27
C ARG A 240 -0.38 6.66 2.29
N GLN A 241 0.58 5.79 2.00
CA GLN A 241 1.72 6.07 1.10
C GLN A 241 2.44 7.37 1.45
N GLY A 242 2.68 7.60 2.75
CA GLY A 242 3.33 8.80 3.25
C GLY A 242 2.39 9.99 3.52
N HIS A 243 1.22 10.05 2.91
CA HIS A 243 0.23 11.10 3.17
C HIS A 243 -0.51 10.87 4.48
N LEU A 244 -0.61 11.93 5.29
CA LEU A 244 -1.43 11.93 6.49
C LEU A 244 -2.89 12.18 6.13
N LEU A 245 -3.77 11.45 6.78
CA LEU A 245 -5.20 11.53 6.57
C LEU A 245 -5.89 12.07 7.82
N ASP A 246 -6.98 12.81 7.61
CA ASP A 246 -7.88 13.23 8.68
C ASP A 246 -8.78 12.08 9.16
N ASP A 247 -9.63 12.36 10.12
CA ASP A 247 -10.55 11.37 10.71
C ASP A 247 -11.59 10.84 9.71
N GLU A 248 -11.81 11.54 8.61
CA GLU A 248 -12.72 11.17 7.54
C GLU A 248 -11.99 10.46 6.38
N GLY A 249 -10.67 10.27 6.52
CA GLY A 249 -9.82 9.61 5.54
C GLY A 249 -9.43 10.48 4.35
N ARG A 250 -9.62 11.80 4.43
CA ARG A 250 -9.20 12.74 3.38
C ARG A 250 -7.72 13.05 3.52
N PHE A 251 -7.06 13.31 2.40
CA PHE A 251 -5.68 13.77 2.41
C PHE A 251 -5.58 15.15 3.06
N THR A 252 -4.66 15.28 4.00
CA THR A 252 -4.19 16.56 4.50
C THR A 252 -3.06 17.07 3.61
N ASP A 253 -2.57 18.31 3.84
CA ASP A 253 -1.40 18.83 3.12
C ASP A 253 -0.07 18.25 3.64
N ARG A 254 -0.13 17.32 4.61
CA ARG A 254 1.05 16.74 5.23
C ARG A 254 1.47 15.45 4.53
N TYR A 255 2.73 15.41 4.13
CA TYR A 255 3.37 14.25 3.52
C TYR A 255 4.70 13.95 4.21
N VAL A 256 4.89 12.70 4.60
CA VAL A 256 6.15 12.19 5.15
C VAL A 256 6.74 11.23 4.12
N ALA A 257 7.78 11.69 3.43
CA ALA A 257 8.40 10.92 2.36
C ALA A 257 8.94 9.58 2.88
N PRO A 258 8.71 8.47 2.14
CA PRO A 258 9.33 7.19 2.45
C PRO A 258 10.86 7.28 2.42
N PRO A 259 11.56 6.36 3.11
CA PRO A 259 13.02 6.26 2.99
C PRO A 259 13.41 5.84 1.57
N ASN A 260 14.57 6.29 1.15
CA ASN A 260 15.15 5.99 -0.16
C ASN A 260 15.81 4.62 -0.20
#